data_c437b9f9cb12e0f5e6508705a06d0e5f
#
_entry.id   c437b9f9cb12e0f5e6508705a06d0e5f
#
_cell.length_a   1.000
_cell.length_b   1.000
_cell.length_c   1.000
_cell.angle_alpha   90.00
_cell.angle_beta   90.00
_cell.angle_gamma   90.00
#
_symmetry.space_group_name_H-M   'P 1'
#
loop_
_entity.id
_entity.type
_entity.pdbx_description
1 polymer ?
#
loop_
_entity_poly.entity_id
_entity_poly.type
_entity_poly.pdbx_seq_one_letter_code
_entity_poly.pdbx_strand_id
1 'polypeptide(L)'
;MNKRKGRSRPVFDLSMLFKHKWNGSKVVKRNMPDQSISLPALSEEMIWNFVDKIAEAQGNFQLKFINTYSIIGANEDRKEEMKMKKTALVIMAAGMGTRFGKGIKQLAPVGPKGEIIMDYSIRDALEAGFNKVVFIIRKDIEEEFRKVIGERIEKITEVAYAFQDMEDIPEGFSVPDGRTKPWGTGHAVLAAKKVLDEPFAVINADDYYGKEAYVKVHDYLVSEQPEDGKLHICMAGFRLGNTLSDNGSVTRGICHIENGQLTGVAETHNIYKTETGAEERKEDGTSQVLDTKSLVSMNMWGLTPAFMETLEAGFKEFLAGIEPGDIKKEYLLPELVDRLIQSGRAQVDVLETKDEWFGVTYQEDKETVMAAFRALTEADVYPDGLYE
;
A
#
# COMPACT_ATOMS: atom_id res chain seq x y z
N MET A 1 -56.06 28.41 -44.88
CA MET A 1 -54.62 28.57 -44.53
C MET A 1 -54.45 28.39 -43.06
N ASN A 2 -54.12 27.15 -42.62
CA ASN A 2 -53.93 26.79 -41.21
C ASN A 2 -52.46 26.63 -40.95
N LYS A 3 -51.86 27.58 -40.24
CA LYS A 3 -50.49 27.49 -39.73
C LYS A 3 -50.47 26.53 -38.53
N ARG A 4 -49.90 25.34 -38.70
CA ARG A 4 -49.55 24.44 -37.61
C ARG A 4 -48.38 25.06 -36.82
N LYS A 5 -48.64 25.45 -35.58
CA LYS A 5 -47.61 25.77 -34.59
C LYS A 5 -46.83 24.49 -34.26
N GLY A 6 -45.53 24.48 -34.54
CA GLY A 6 -44.64 23.45 -34.14
C GLY A 6 -44.53 23.41 -32.63
N ARG A 7 -44.86 22.26 -31.98
CA ARG A 7 -44.52 21.96 -30.60
C ARG A 7 -43.01 21.66 -30.54
N SER A 8 -42.28 22.52 -29.88
CA SER A 8 -40.91 22.23 -29.48
C SER A 8 -40.90 20.99 -28.57
N ARG A 9 -40.20 19.94 -28.96
CA ARG A 9 -39.96 18.77 -28.13
C ARG A 9 -39.05 19.19 -26.96
N PRO A 10 -39.31 18.78 -25.74
CA PRO A 10 -38.38 19.01 -24.62
C PRO A 10 -37.08 18.29 -24.93
N VAL A 11 -35.98 19.03 -24.98
CA VAL A 11 -34.62 18.48 -25.01
C VAL A 11 -34.34 18.06 -23.57
N PHE A 12 -34.36 16.77 -23.32
CA PHE A 12 -33.89 16.21 -22.05
C PHE A 12 -32.36 16.27 -22.06
N ASP A 13 -31.80 17.11 -21.20
CA ASP A 13 -30.35 17.20 -20.98
C ASP A 13 -29.90 16.03 -20.10
N LEU A 14 -29.42 14.97 -20.76
CA LEU A 14 -28.89 13.78 -20.11
C LEU A 14 -27.67 14.05 -19.21
N SER A 15 -27.01 15.20 -19.34
CA SER A 15 -25.92 15.62 -18.47
C SER A 15 -26.37 15.85 -17.02
N MET A 16 -27.67 16.06 -16.80
CA MET A 16 -28.23 16.17 -15.44
C MET A 16 -28.25 14.84 -14.68
N LEU A 17 -28.39 13.69 -15.36
CA LEU A 17 -28.38 12.37 -14.73
C LEU A 17 -27.00 11.99 -14.18
N PHE A 18 -25.93 12.42 -14.81
CA PHE A 18 -24.55 12.15 -14.38
C PHE A 18 -24.07 13.02 -13.21
N LYS A 19 -24.82 14.04 -12.82
CA LYS A 19 -24.50 14.92 -11.68
C LYS A 19 -25.16 14.49 -10.36
N HIS A 20 -25.82 13.34 -10.32
CA HIS A 20 -26.57 12.93 -9.16
C HIS A 20 -26.05 11.58 -8.61
N LYS A 21 -25.82 11.52 -7.33
CA LYS A 21 -25.48 10.27 -6.63
C LYS A 21 -26.78 9.55 -6.24
N TRP A 22 -26.96 8.34 -6.74
CA TRP A 22 -28.10 7.49 -6.37
C TRP A 22 -27.85 6.87 -4.99
N ASN A 23 -28.72 7.07 -4.05
CA ASN A 23 -28.66 6.48 -2.73
C ASN A 23 -30.03 5.82 -2.42
N GLY A 24 -30.22 4.59 -2.89
CA GLY A 24 -31.32 3.65 -2.67
C GLY A 24 -32.76 4.16 -2.70
N SER A 25 -33.03 5.40 -2.35
CA SER A 25 -34.36 6.03 -2.36
C SER A 25 -34.33 7.56 -2.47
N LYS A 26 -33.17 8.18 -2.70
CA LYS A 26 -33.03 9.64 -2.83
C LYS A 26 -32.04 10.02 -3.91
N VAL A 27 -32.44 10.91 -4.81
CA VAL A 27 -31.54 11.58 -5.75
C VAL A 27 -31.04 12.87 -5.10
N VAL A 28 -29.74 12.96 -4.80
CA VAL A 28 -29.14 14.15 -4.21
C VAL A 28 -28.49 14.99 -5.30
N LYS A 29 -29.00 16.20 -5.52
CA LYS A 29 -28.37 17.19 -6.41
C LYS A 29 -27.13 17.80 -5.77
N ARG A 30 -25.95 17.67 -6.36
CA ARG A 30 -24.79 18.50 -5.99
C ARG A 30 -24.99 19.92 -6.53
N ASN A 31 -24.88 20.91 -5.64
CA ASN A 31 -24.90 22.36 -5.92
C ASN A 31 -26.27 22.99 -6.21
N MET A 32 -27.33 22.67 -5.48
CA MET A 32 -28.43 23.61 -5.30
C MET A 32 -28.83 23.66 -3.81
N PRO A 33 -29.19 24.83 -3.26
CA PRO A 33 -29.63 24.93 -1.89
C PRO A 33 -30.99 24.22 -1.72
N ASP A 34 -31.05 23.39 -0.72
CA ASP A 34 -32.20 22.79 -0.07
C ASP A 34 -33.50 22.58 -0.88
N GLN A 35 -33.52 21.57 -1.76
CA GLN A 35 -34.74 20.87 -2.10
C GLN A 35 -34.43 19.37 -2.37
N SER A 36 -34.58 18.54 -1.36
CA SER A 36 -34.62 17.10 -1.51
C SER A 36 -35.99 16.70 -2.06
N ILE A 37 -36.05 16.24 -3.30
CA ILE A 37 -37.26 15.59 -3.85
C ILE A 37 -37.14 14.10 -3.53
N SER A 38 -38.01 13.60 -2.64
CA SER A 38 -38.17 12.15 -2.46
C SER A 38 -38.96 11.59 -3.62
N LEU A 39 -38.34 10.83 -4.50
CA LEU A 39 -39.05 9.99 -5.45
C LEU A 39 -39.48 8.71 -4.73
N PRO A 40 -40.71 8.17 -4.98
CA PRO A 40 -41.06 6.85 -4.51
C PRO A 40 -40.07 5.84 -5.06
N ALA A 41 -39.77 4.80 -4.25
CA ALA A 41 -38.89 3.72 -4.66
C ALA A 41 -39.42 3.12 -5.96
N LEU A 42 -38.68 3.37 -7.07
CA LEU A 42 -39.04 2.75 -8.35
C LEU A 42 -38.59 1.29 -8.27
N SER A 43 -39.48 0.36 -8.58
CA SER A 43 -39.13 -1.05 -8.73
C SER A 43 -38.18 -1.22 -9.95
N GLU A 44 -37.35 -2.26 -9.94
CA GLU A 44 -36.49 -2.62 -11.08
C GLU A 44 -37.31 -2.63 -12.40
N GLU A 45 -38.52 -3.17 -12.38
CA GLU A 45 -39.41 -3.24 -13.50
C GLU A 45 -39.82 -1.85 -14.04
N MET A 46 -39.99 -0.85 -13.18
CA MET A 46 -40.26 0.53 -13.60
C MET A 46 -39.04 1.20 -14.23
N ILE A 47 -37.85 0.85 -13.77
CA ILE A 47 -36.57 1.33 -14.34
C ILE A 47 -36.40 0.72 -15.74
N TRP A 48 -36.60 -0.56 -15.89
CA TRP A 48 -36.51 -1.27 -17.18
C TRP A 48 -37.53 -0.78 -18.19
N ASN A 49 -38.80 -0.60 -17.78
CA ASN A 49 -39.83 -0.03 -18.64
C ASN A 49 -39.54 1.42 -19.09
N PHE A 50 -38.81 2.19 -18.29
CA PHE A 50 -38.38 3.54 -18.65
C PHE A 50 -37.21 3.50 -19.64
N VAL A 51 -36.25 2.58 -19.45
CA VAL A 51 -35.13 2.33 -20.35
C VAL A 51 -35.63 1.84 -21.72
N ASP A 52 -36.58 0.89 -21.76
CA ASP A 52 -37.16 0.37 -23.00
C ASP A 52 -37.92 1.45 -23.79
N LYS A 53 -38.65 2.34 -23.12
CA LYS A 53 -39.35 3.47 -23.77
C LYS A 53 -38.38 4.50 -24.34
N ILE A 54 -37.18 4.68 -23.76
CA ILE A 54 -36.12 5.53 -24.34
C ILE A 54 -35.49 4.82 -25.54
N ALA A 55 -35.34 3.50 -25.49
CA ALA A 55 -34.76 2.67 -26.54
C ALA A 55 -35.64 2.63 -27.79
N GLU A 56 -36.96 2.51 -27.67
CA GLU A 56 -37.90 2.58 -28.76
C GLU A 56 -37.91 3.97 -29.46
N ALA A 57 -37.55 5.02 -28.73
CA ALA A 57 -37.52 6.39 -29.25
C ALA A 57 -36.27 6.76 -30.09
N GLN A 58 -35.15 6.01 -29.93
CA GLN A 58 -33.87 6.37 -30.56
C GLN A 58 -33.02 5.10 -30.90
N GLY A 59 -33.38 4.43 -32.01
CA GLY A 59 -32.66 3.25 -32.49
C GLY A 59 -31.12 3.33 -32.34
N ASN A 60 -30.49 2.29 -31.80
CA ASN A 60 -29.05 2.08 -31.58
C ASN A 60 -28.37 2.73 -30.33
N PHE A 61 -29.08 3.38 -29.43
CA PHE A 61 -28.47 3.90 -28.19
C PHE A 61 -28.42 2.84 -27.06
N GLN A 62 -29.17 1.77 -27.23
CA GLN A 62 -29.41 0.73 -26.23
C GLN A 62 -28.16 -0.02 -25.74
N LEU A 63 -27.29 -0.43 -26.66
CA LEU A 63 -26.11 -1.24 -26.33
C LEU A 63 -25.04 -0.49 -25.51
N LYS A 64 -24.90 0.80 -25.73
CA LYS A 64 -23.92 1.61 -24.98
C LYS A 64 -24.40 1.93 -23.56
N PHE A 65 -25.71 2.16 -23.36
CA PHE A 65 -26.24 2.55 -22.06
C PHE A 65 -26.32 1.35 -21.11
N ILE A 66 -26.79 0.19 -21.59
CA ILE A 66 -26.86 -1.07 -20.82
C ILE A 66 -25.45 -1.52 -20.44
N ASN A 67 -24.48 -1.50 -21.37
CA ASN A 67 -23.09 -1.80 -21.06
C ASN A 67 -22.48 -0.85 -20.02
N THR A 68 -22.77 0.45 -20.11
CA THR A 68 -22.21 1.43 -19.16
C THR A 68 -22.81 1.26 -17.75
N TYR A 69 -24.10 1.02 -17.62
CA TYR A 69 -24.76 0.80 -16.33
C TYR A 69 -24.42 -0.56 -15.72
N SER A 70 -24.37 -1.61 -16.51
CA SER A 70 -23.91 -2.93 -16.07
C SER A 70 -22.44 -2.91 -15.65
N ILE A 71 -21.59 -2.14 -16.33
CA ILE A 71 -20.19 -1.95 -15.97
C ILE A 71 -20.03 -1.13 -14.69
N ILE A 72 -20.84 -0.07 -14.49
CA ILE A 72 -20.76 0.76 -13.28
C ILE A 72 -21.31 -0.01 -12.06
N GLY A 73 -22.48 -0.66 -12.16
CA GLY A 73 -23.05 -1.47 -11.08
C GLY A 73 -22.15 -2.67 -10.75
N ALA A 74 -21.71 -3.42 -11.75
CA ALA A 74 -20.78 -4.52 -11.55
C ALA A 74 -19.42 -4.08 -10.98
N ASN A 75 -18.97 -2.86 -11.26
CA ASN A 75 -17.75 -2.31 -10.68
C ASN A 75 -17.94 -1.85 -9.22
N GLU A 76 -19.12 -1.34 -8.84
CA GLU A 76 -19.40 -0.98 -7.45
C GLU A 76 -19.60 -2.23 -6.59
N ASP A 77 -20.39 -3.20 -7.04
CA ASP A 77 -20.57 -4.49 -6.37
C ASP A 77 -19.25 -5.25 -6.24
N ARG A 78 -18.43 -5.25 -7.29
CA ARG A 78 -17.09 -5.86 -7.27
C ARG A 78 -16.15 -5.13 -6.31
N LYS A 79 -16.22 -3.80 -6.20
CA LYS A 79 -15.43 -3.04 -5.23
C LYS A 79 -15.86 -3.31 -3.79
N GLU A 80 -17.16 -3.47 -3.53
CA GLU A 80 -17.66 -3.85 -2.20
C GLU A 80 -17.26 -5.30 -1.86
N GLU A 81 -17.37 -6.22 -2.81
CA GLU A 81 -16.93 -7.61 -2.65
C GLU A 81 -15.42 -7.71 -2.41
N MET A 82 -14.61 -6.93 -3.14
CA MET A 82 -13.16 -6.84 -2.93
C MET A 82 -12.81 -6.33 -1.53
N LYS A 83 -13.52 -5.33 -1.01
CA LYS A 83 -13.34 -4.82 0.36
C LYS A 83 -13.75 -5.81 1.45
N MET A 84 -14.58 -6.81 1.13
CA MET A 84 -14.96 -7.86 2.07
C MET A 84 -13.96 -9.03 2.11
N LYS A 85 -13.03 -9.12 1.15
CA LYS A 85 -11.98 -10.13 1.20
C LYS A 85 -11.02 -9.84 2.37
N LYS A 86 -10.66 -10.87 3.11
CA LYS A 86 -9.66 -10.71 4.19
C LYS A 86 -8.30 -10.40 3.60
N THR A 87 -7.69 -9.32 4.07
CA THR A 87 -6.34 -8.90 3.74
C THR A 87 -5.66 -8.29 4.96
N ALA A 88 -4.37 -8.55 5.15
CA ALA A 88 -3.63 -8.05 6.30
C ALA A 88 -2.57 -7.01 5.90
N LEU A 89 -2.41 -5.99 6.75
CA LEU A 89 -1.23 -5.13 6.74
C LEU A 89 -0.24 -5.65 7.76
N VAL A 90 0.94 -6.05 7.33
CA VAL A 90 2.04 -6.53 8.17
C VAL A 90 3.06 -5.42 8.33
N ILE A 91 3.31 -5.00 9.56
CA ILE A 91 4.20 -3.88 9.88
C ILE A 91 5.45 -4.41 10.58
N MET A 92 6.61 -4.26 9.97
CA MET A 92 7.89 -4.66 10.54
C MET A 92 8.38 -3.60 11.53
N ALA A 93 8.16 -3.82 12.82
CA ALA A 93 8.50 -2.90 13.92
C ALA A 93 9.51 -3.49 14.93
N ALA A 94 10.19 -4.58 14.58
CA ALA A 94 11.18 -5.25 15.44
C ALA A 94 12.59 -4.60 15.41
N GLY A 95 12.80 -3.57 14.59
CA GLY A 95 14.09 -2.90 14.42
C GLY A 95 14.63 -2.32 15.73
N MET A 96 15.96 -2.46 15.95
CA MET A 96 16.61 -2.04 17.20
C MET A 96 16.80 -0.53 17.37
N GLY A 97 16.57 0.26 16.31
CA GLY A 97 16.60 1.73 16.36
C GLY A 97 17.89 2.35 16.95
N THR A 98 19.02 1.66 16.82
CA THR A 98 20.29 1.97 17.52
C THR A 98 20.84 3.38 17.28
N ARG A 99 20.33 4.08 16.24
CA ARG A 99 20.76 5.43 15.86
C ARG A 99 19.88 6.54 16.44
N PHE A 100 18.80 6.21 17.16
CA PHE A 100 17.77 7.19 17.57
C PHE A 100 17.88 7.66 19.03
N GLY A 101 18.96 7.32 19.76
CA GLY A 101 19.14 7.72 21.17
C GLY A 101 18.31 6.89 22.14
N LYS A 102 17.75 7.52 23.20
CA LYS A 102 16.90 6.83 24.18
C LYS A 102 15.46 6.75 23.68
N GLY A 103 14.90 5.55 23.55
CA GLY A 103 13.52 5.29 23.14
C GLY A 103 13.38 4.40 21.92
N ILE A 104 12.14 3.99 21.61
CA ILE A 104 11.81 3.16 20.46
C ILE A 104 11.51 4.08 19.30
N LYS A 105 12.42 4.14 18.32
CA LYS A 105 12.37 5.04 17.15
C LYS A 105 11.00 5.08 16.48
N GLN A 106 10.44 3.92 16.20
CA GLN A 106 9.17 3.75 15.49
C GLN A 106 7.93 4.22 16.27
N LEU A 107 8.11 4.52 17.56
CA LEU A 107 7.05 5.07 18.43
C LEU A 107 7.17 6.60 18.63
N ALA A 108 8.09 7.27 17.93
CA ALA A 108 8.29 8.71 18.06
C ALA A 108 7.09 9.47 17.46
N PRO A 109 6.46 10.40 18.22
CA PRO A 109 5.36 11.21 17.70
C PRO A 109 5.82 12.13 16.57
N VAL A 110 5.03 12.18 15.50
CA VAL A 110 5.27 13.01 14.31
C VAL A 110 4.04 13.82 13.88
N GLY A 111 2.85 13.36 14.23
CA GLY A 111 1.59 14.03 13.93
C GLY A 111 1.23 15.15 14.93
N PRO A 112 0.27 16.03 14.58
CA PRO A 112 -0.11 17.19 15.38
C PRO A 112 -0.73 16.84 16.74
N LYS A 113 -1.38 15.66 16.87
CA LYS A 113 -1.98 15.17 18.12
C LYS A 113 -1.17 14.04 18.76
N GLY A 114 0.07 13.84 18.32
CA GLY A 114 0.97 12.82 18.86
C GLY A 114 0.88 11.48 18.13
N GLU A 115 0.28 11.46 16.93
CA GLU A 115 0.28 10.31 16.05
C GLU A 115 1.71 9.95 15.64
N ILE A 116 1.97 8.66 15.46
CA ILE A 116 3.22 8.12 14.91
C ILE A 116 3.04 7.75 13.42
N ILE A 117 4.12 7.49 12.71
CA ILE A 117 4.03 7.16 11.25
C ILE A 117 3.09 5.97 11.00
N MET A 118 3.17 4.92 11.84
CA MET A 118 2.29 3.75 11.71
C MET A 118 0.80 4.08 11.80
N ASP A 119 0.39 5.14 12.51
CA ASP A 119 -1.01 5.54 12.58
C ASP A 119 -1.55 5.95 11.21
N TYR A 120 -0.76 6.71 10.45
CA TYR A 120 -1.10 7.12 9.07
C TYR A 120 -1.11 5.91 8.13
N SER A 121 -0.09 5.05 8.22
CA SER A 121 0.00 3.83 7.43
C SER A 121 -1.20 2.90 7.65
N ILE A 122 -1.61 2.70 8.91
CA ILE A 122 -2.77 1.87 9.24
C ILE A 122 -4.05 2.51 8.74
N ARG A 123 -4.23 3.82 8.92
CA ARG A 123 -5.40 4.53 8.43
C ARG A 123 -5.54 4.38 6.91
N ASP A 124 -4.47 4.62 6.16
CA ASP A 124 -4.47 4.52 4.71
C ASP A 124 -4.76 3.09 4.24
N ALA A 125 -4.20 2.09 4.93
CA ALA A 125 -4.49 0.69 4.65
C ALA A 125 -5.96 0.32 4.92
N LEU A 126 -6.55 0.77 6.04
CA LEU A 126 -7.96 0.52 6.36
C LEU A 126 -8.88 1.23 5.35
N GLU A 127 -8.56 2.45 4.94
CA GLU A 127 -9.30 3.18 3.89
C GLU A 127 -9.19 2.46 2.53
N ALA A 128 -8.06 1.82 2.23
CA ALA A 128 -7.85 1.01 1.03
C ALA A 128 -8.64 -0.31 1.02
N GLY A 129 -8.99 -0.85 2.21
CA GLY A 129 -9.78 -2.08 2.35
C GLY A 129 -9.12 -3.19 3.15
N PHE A 130 -7.86 -3.02 3.62
CA PHE A 130 -7.26 -3.94 4.58
C PHE A 130 -8.09 -3.99 5.85
N ASN A 131 -8.21 -5.17 6.46
CA ASN A 131 -9.11 -5.39 7.60
C ASN A 131 -8.47 -6.16 8.76
N LYS A 132 -7.15 -6.35 8.69
CA LYS A 132 -6.34 -6.90 9.77
C LYS A 132 -4.97 -6.21 9.78
N VAL A 133 -4.43 -5.97 10.97
CA VAL A 133 -3.07 -5.46 11.18
C VAL A 133 -2.25 -6.49 11.94
N VAL A 134 -1.06 -6.81 11.44
CA VAL A 134 -0.11 -7.69 12.11
C VAL A 134 1.15 -6.89 12.43
N PHE A 135 1.42 -6.71 13.72
CA PHE A 135 2.65 -6.08 14.17
C PHE A 135 3.74 -7.14 14.41
N ILE A 136 4.86 -6.99 13.70
CA ILE A 136 6.07 -7.78 13.97
C ILE A 136 6.95 -6.95 14.89
N ILE A 137 7.07 -7.37 16.15
CA ILE A 137 7.81 -6.64 17.18
C ILE A 137 8.78 -7.59 17.91
N ARG A 138 9.66 -7.03 18.74
CA ARG A 138 10.39 -7.83 19.72
C ARG A 138 9.55 -7.99 20.99
N LYS A 139 9.75 -9.10 21.69
CA LYS A 139 8.99 -9.40 22.92
C LYS A 139 9.25 -8.40 24.05
N ASP A 140 10.47 -7.88 24.16
CA ASP A 140 10.88 -6.94 25.19
C ASP A 140 10.21 -5.55 25.10
N ILE A 141 9.66 -5.18 23.93
CA ILE A 141 8.96 -3.89 23.73
C ILE A 141 7.43 -4.04 23.72
N GLU A 142 6.88 -5.23 23.86
CA GLU A 142 5.44 -5.49 23.67
C GLU A 142 4.55 -4.60 24.53
N GLU A 143 4.85 -4.47 25.82
CA GLU A 143 4.02 -3.70 26.76
C GLU A 143 3.96 -2.20 26.36
N GLU A 144 5.13 -1.61 26.07
CA GLU A 144 5.21 -0.21 25.65
C GLU A 144 4.54 0.00 24.29
N PHE A 145 4.78 -0.93 23.35
CA PHE A 145 4.20 -0.88 22.00
C PHE A 145 2.67 -0.93 22.04
N ARG A 146 2.08 -1.84 22.85
CA ARG A 146 0.62 -1.93 23.01
C ARG A 146 0.04 -0.65 23.57
N LYS A 147 0.66 -0.04 24.57
CA LYS A 147 0.18 1.22 25.17
C LYS A 147 0.23 2.38 24.18
N VAL A 148 1.26 2.46 23.34
CA VAL A 148 1.44 3.59 22.42
C VAL A 148 0.52 3.49 21.21
N ILE A 149 0.38 2.30 20.62
CA ILE A 149 -0.39 2.12 19.38
C ILE A 149 -1.37 0.94 19.45
N GLY A 150 -0.97 -0.23 19.98
CA GLY A 150 -1.74 -1.45 19.89
C GLY A 150 -3.17 -1.32 20.41
N GLU A 151 -3.35 -0.85 21.64
CA GLU A 151 -4.66 -0.73 22.30
C GLU A 151 -5.65 0.19 21.56
N ARG A 152 -5.15 1.17 20.80
CA ARG A 152 -6.02 2.04 20.01
C ARG A 152 -6.42 1.40 18.68
N ILE A 153 -5.51 0.65 18.05
CA ILE A 153 -5.79 -0.03 16.77
C ILE A 153 -6.70 -1.25 16.99
N GLU A 154 -6.54 -1.97 18.11
CA GLU A 154 -7.42 -3.09 18.51
C GLU A 154 -8.91 -2.70 18.64
N LYS A 155 -9.21 -1.39 18.80
CA LYS A 155 -10.59 -0.88 18.87
C LYS A 155 -11.24 -0.69 17.50
N ILE A 156 -10.45 -0.65 16.43
CA ILE A 156 -10.94 -0.27 15.08
C ILE A 156 -10.76 -1.38 14.05
N THR A 157 -9.90 -2.37 14.29
CA THR A 157 -9.68 -3.49 13.38
C THR A 157 -9.14 -4.73 14.12
N GLU A 158 -9.13 -5.88 13.44
CA GLU A 158 -8.46 -7.10 13.92
C GLU A 158 -6.95 -6.85 14.01
N VAL A 159 -6.34 -7.18 15.16
CA VAL A 159 -4.89 -7.03 15.39
C VAL A 159 -4.29 -8.35 15.83
N ALA A 160 -3.14 -8.68 15.27
CA ALA A 160 -2.30 -9.78 15.75
C ALA A 160 -0.86 -9.29 15.99
N TYR A 161 -0.15 -10.00 16.86
CA TYR A 161 1.25 -9.72 17.17
C TYR A 161 2.09 -10.94 16.84
N ALA A 162 3.18 -10.71 16.12
CA ALA A 162 4.22 -11.69 15.84
C ALA A 162 5.53 -11.21 16.47
N PHE A 163 6.30 -12.14 16.99
CA PHE A 163 7.54 -11.79 17.70
C PHE A 163 8.74 -12.29 16.91
N GLN A 164 9.57 -11.34 16.46
CA GLN A 164 10.86 -11.68 15.88
C GLN A 164 11.85 -11.97 17.01
N ASP A 165 12.18 -13.24 17.17
CA ASP A 165 13.18 -13.70 18.13
C ASP A 165 14.35 -14.34 17.38
N MET A 166 15.57 -13.98 17.74
CA MET A 166 16.78 -14.51 17.11
C MET A 166 16.94 -16.01 17.36
N GLU A 167 16.39 -16.52 18.47
CA GLU A 167 16.40 -17.94 18.84
C GLU A 167 15.28 -18.76 18.16
N ASP A 168 14.29 -18.09 17.51
CA ASP A 168 13.23 -18.79 16.77
C ASP A 168 13.77 -19.24 15.40
N ILE A 169 14.56 -20.29 15.41
CA ILE A 169 15.21 -20.89 14.24
C ILE A 169 14.82 -22.36 14.11
N PRO A 170 14.84 -22.93 12.89
CA PRO A 170 14.49 -24.32 12.66
C PRO A 170 15.38 -25.30 13.42
N GLU A 171 14.83 -26.46 13.77
CA GLU A 171 15.58 -27.54 14.41
C GLU A 171 16.81 -27.94 13.58
N GLY A 172 17.94 -28.20 14.27
CA GLY A 172 19.22 -28.56 13.64
C GLY A 172 20.14 -27.37 13.35
N PHE A 173 19.70 -26.14 13.60
CA PHE A 173 20.54 -24.94 13.52
C PHE A 173 20.79 -24.34 14.89
N SER A 174 21.81 -23.50 14.99
CA SER A 174 22.15 -22.77 16.24
C SER A 174 22.50 -21.33 15.88
N VAL A 175 22.21 -20.41 16.80
CA VAL A 175 22.65 -19.01 16.67
C VAL A 175 24.18 -18.96 16.80
N PRO A 176 24.91 -18.33 15.85
CA PRO A 176 26.37 -18.21 15.96
C PRO A 176 26.78 -17.44 17.23
N ASP A 177 27.84 -17.90 17.89
CA ASP A 177 28.41 -17.26 19.07
C ASP A 177 28.74 -15.77 18.76
N GLY A 178 28.27 -14.89 19.66
CA GLY A 178 28.49 -13.45 19.54
C GLY A 178 27.55 -12.71 18.56
N ARG A 179 26.58 -13.40 17.94
CA ARG A 179 25.55 -12.74 17.14
C ARG A 179 24.61 -11.95 18.04
N THR A 180 24.43 -10.67 17.72
CA THR A 180 23.45 -9.77 18.39
C THR A 180 22.48 -9.15 17.38
N LYS A 181 22.76 -9.32 16.09
CA LYS A 181 21.97 -8.75 15.00
C LYS A 181 20.81 -9.68 14.66
N PRO A 182 19.55 -9.18 14.54
CA PRO A 182 18.43 -9.97 14.02
C PRO A 182 18.73 -10.58 12.65
N TRP A 183 17.98 -11.61 12.28
CA TRP A 183 18.21 -12.34 11.02
C TRP A 183 17.77 -11.58 9.74
N GLY A 184 17.20 -10.38 9.85
CA GLY A 184 16.79 -9.55 8.72
C GLY A 184 15.29 -9.58 8.45
N THR A 185 14.88 -8.88 7.37
CA THR A 185 13.46 -8.64 7.04
C THR A 185 12.72 -9.90 6.60
N GLY A 186 13.38 -10.85 5.95
CA GLY A 186 12.78 -12.13 5.60
C GLY A 186 12.39 -12.94 6.84
N HIS A 187 13.26 -13.01 7.85
CA HIS A 187 12.94 -13.67 9.12
C HIS A 187 11.87 -12.90 9.91
N ALA A 188 11.87 -11.56 9.85
CA ALA A 188 10.81 -10.77 10.48
C ALA A 188 9.44 -11.18 9.93
N VAL A 189 9.27 -11.20 8.60
CA VAL A 189 8.00 -11.62 7.96
C VAL A 189 7.67 -13.08 8.30
N LEU A 190 8.65 -13.98 8.34
CA LEU A 190 8.45 -15.40 8.69
C LEU A 190 7.88 -15.57 10.10
N ALA A 191 8.23 -14.71 11.05
CA ALA A 191 7.67 -14.74 12.41
C ALA A 191 6.15 -14.59 12.44
N ALA A 192 5.56 -13.95 11.42
CA ALA A 192 4.12 -13.77 11.31
C ALA A 192 3.38 -15.00 10.71
N LYS A 193 4.08 -16.05 10.27
CA LYS A 193 3.48 -17.22 9.61
C LYS A 193 2.28 -17.82 10.35
N LYS A 194 2.32 -17.87 11.68
CA LYS A 194 1.27 -18.50 12.51
C LYS A 194 0.00 -17.65 12.65
N VAL A 195 0.03 -16.38 12.21
CA VAL A 195 -1.07 -15.43 12.37
C VAL A 195 -1.54 -14.83 11.03
N LEU A 196 -1.06 -15.38 9.90
CA LEU A 196 -1.37 -14.94 8.54
C LEU A 196 -1.92 -16.09 7.72
N ASP A 197 -3.24 -16.05 7.44
CA ASP A 197 -3.94 -17.00 6.57
C ASP A 197 -4.48 -16.31 5.31
N GLU A 198 -4.41 -14.98 5.24
CA GLU A 198 -4.90 -14.12 4.15
C GLU A 198 -3.76 -13.50 3.35
N PRO A 199 -4.02 -13.00 2.10
CA PRO A 199 -3.09 -12.14 1.38
C PRO A 199 -2.74 -10.91 2.20
N PHE A 200 -1.50 -10.44 2.10
CA PHE A 200 -1.01 -9.38 2.98
C PHE A 200 -0.01 -8.45 2.30
N ALA A 201 -0.02 -7.19 2.75
CA ALA A 201 1.03 -6.24 2.43
C ALA A 201 2.07 -6.19 3.56
N VAL A 202 3.35 -6.05 3.23
CA VAL A 202 4.45 -5.85 4.17
C VAL A 202 4.99 -4.43 4.02
N ILE A 203 5.19 -3.73 5.14
CA ILE A 203 5.78 -2.39 5.19
C ILE A 203 6.76 -2.24 6.35
N ASN A 204 7.60 -1.22 6.30
CA ASN A 204 8.40 -0.77 7.43
C ASN A 204 7.56 0.13 8.38
N ALA A 205 7.83 0.06 9.66
CA ALA A 205 7.11 0.81 10.70
C ALA A 205 7.45 2.31 10.72
N ASP A 206 8.58 2.69 10.16
CA ASP A 206 9.16 4.05 10.22
C ASP A 206 9.09 4.80 8.88
N ASP A 207 8.34 4.25 7.92
CA ASP A 207 8.16 4.79 6.59
C ASP A 207 6.70 5.18 6.32
N TYR A 208 6.50 6.34 5.68
CA TYR A 208 5.23 6.78 5.13
C TYR A 208 5.17 6.48 3.64
N TYR A 209 4.08 5.89 3.17
CA TYR A 209 3.93 5.37 1.81
C TYR A 209 2.88 6.10 0.97
N GLY A 210 2.02 6.93 1.59
CA GLY A 210 0.89 7.59 0.93
C GLY A 210 -0.28 6.65 0.61
N LYS A 211 -1.42 7.24 0.25
CA LYS A 211 -2.70 6.54 0.11
C LYS A 211 -2.80 5.68 -1.15
N GLU A 212 -2.26 6.16 -2.28
CA GLU A 212 -2.38 5.48 -3.57
C GLU A 212 -1.67 4.12 -3.56
N ALA A 213 -0.53 4.03 -2.87
CA ALA A 213 0.24 2.80 -2.76
C ALA A 213 -0.59 1.68 -2.08
N TYR A 214 -1.28 1.99 -0.97
CA TYR A 214 -2.12 1.00 -0.27
C TYR A 214 -3.30 0.54 -1.13
N VAL A 215 -3.98 1.46 -1.83
CA VAL A 215 -5.08 1.12 -2.73
C VAL A 215 -4.62 0.16 -3.83
N LYS A 216 -3.49 0.46 -4.48
CA LYS A 216 -2.96 -0.38 -5.57
C LYS A 216 -2.54 -1.77 -5.09
N VAL A 217 -1.85 -1.84 -3.95
CA VAL A 217 -1.43 -3.13 -3.37
C VAL A 217 -2.64 -3.94 -2.92
N HIS A 218 -3.63 -3.32 -2.27
CA HIS A 218 -4.87 -3.99 -1.88
C HIS A 218 -5.62 -4.54 -3.10
N ASP A 219 -5.85 -3.70 -4.12
CA ASP A 219 -6.56 -4.10 -5.34
C ASP A 219 -5.88 -5.29 -6.03
N TYR A 220 -4.54 -5.31 -6.03
CA TYR A 220 -3.78 -6.45 -6.53
C TYR A 220 -4.00 -7.71 -5.70
N LEU A 221 -3.91 -7.62 -4.36
CA LEU A 221 -4.02 -8.77 -3.44
C LEU A 221 -5.40 -9.43 -3.47
N VAL A 222 -6.46 -8.66 -3.74
CA VAL A 222 -7.82 -9.19 -3.83
C VAL A 222 -8.24 -9.59 -5.24
N SER A 223 -7.42 -9.29 -6.24
CA SER A 223 -7.64 -9.71 -7.62
C SER A 223 -7.35 -11.21 -7.82
N GLU A 224 -7.92 -11.78 -8.86
CA GLU A 224 -7.60 -13.15 -9.28
C GLU A 224 -6.19 -13.18 -9.89
N GLN A 225 -5.38 -14.12 -9.45
CA GLN A 225 -4.04 -14.34 -9.98
C GLN A 225 -4.00 -15.56 -10.90
N PRO A 226 -3.11 -15.60 -11.91
CA PRO A 226 -2.96 -16.76 -12.78
C PRO A 226 -2.56 -18.03 -12.01
N GLU A 227 -3.12 -19.17 -12.40
CA GLU A 227 -2.74 -20.49 -11.88
C GLU A 227 -1.65 -21.10 -12.77
N ASP A 228 -0.49 -20.47 -12.87
CA ASP A 228 0.63 -20.89 -13.71
C ASP A 228 1.77 -21.58 -12.95
N GLY A 229 1.54 -21.83 -11.64
CA GLY A 229 2.51 -22.49 -10.76
C GLY A 229 3.60 -21.56 -10.23
N LYS A 230 3.52 -20.27 -10.51
CA LYS A 230 4.42 -19.25 -9.96
C LYS A 230 3.80 -18.53 -8.76
N LEU A 231 4.67 -17.93 -7.97
CA LEU A 231 4.24 -16.96 -6.97
C LEU A 231 3.99 -15.61 -7.64
N HIS A 232 2.76 -15.12 -7.57
CA HIS A 232 2.39 -13.79 -8.03
C HIS A 232 2.51 -12.81 -6.86
N ILE A 233 3.42 -11.85 -7.00
CA ILE A 233 3.82 -10.87 -5.99
C ILE A 233 3.65 -9.49 -6.60
N CYS A 234 3.29 -8.48 -5.82
CA CYS A 234 3.40 -7.11 -6.25
C CYS A 234 4.32 -6.29 -5.35
N MET A 235 4.80 -5.19 -5.88
CA MET A 235 5.59 -4.21 -5.16
C MET A 235 5.14 -2.81 -5.53
N ALA A 236 4.95 -1.93 -4.52
CA ALA A 236 4.75 -0.51 -4.79
C ALA A 236 6.07 0.11 -5.30
N GLY A 237 6.04 0.63 -6.51
CA GLY A 237 7.16 1.33 -7.14
C GLY A 237 7.00 2.83 -7.00
N PHE A 238 7.91 3.47 -6.25
CA PHE A 238 7.92 4.91 -6.03
C PHE A 238 8.83 5.59 -7.05
N ARG A 239 8.46 6.78 -7.51
CA ARG A 239 9.37 7.56 -8.35
C ARG A 239 10.57 8.01 -7.53
N LEU A 240 11.77 7.82 -8.04
CA LEU A 240 13.01 8.22 -7.38
C LEU A 240 12.94 9.66 -6.85
N GLY A 241 12.42 10.60 -7.66
CA GLY A 241 12.27 12.00 -7.28
C GLY A 241 11.42 12.24 -6.04
N ASN A 242 10.47 11.33 -5.75
CA ASN A 242 9.57 11.41 -4.61
C ASN A 242 10.15 10.73 -3.35
N THR A 243 11.40 10.27 -3.39
CA THR A 243 12.05 9.54 -2.28
C THR A 243 13.40 10.14 -1.88
N LEU A 244 13.75 11.30 -2.44
CA LEU A 244 15.01 11.98 -2.17
C LEU A 244 14.94 12.76 -0.85
N SER A 245 16.11 13.00 -0.24
CA SER A 245 16.25 13.81 0.96
C SER A 245 16.92 15.16 0.63
N ASP A 246 16.45 16.21 1.27
CA ASP A 246 17.12 17.52 1.23
C ASP A 246 18.30 17.60 2.21
N ASN A 247 18.43 16.63 3.14
CA ASN A 247 19.41 16.63 4.21
C ASN A 247 20.67 15.79 3.93
N GLY A 248 20.74 15.14 2.75
CA GLY A 248 21.91 14.32 2.41
C GLY A 248 21.64 13.27 1.34
N SER A 249 22.57 12.34 1.21
CA SER A 249 22.44 11.24 0.25
C SER A 249 21.50 10.16 0.76
N VAL A 250 20.87 9.48 -0.21
CA VAL A 250 20.04 8.30 0.04
C VAL A 250 20.58 7.09 -0.73
N THR A 251 20.23 5.89 -0.29
CA THR A 251 20.42 4.63 -1.02
C THR A 251 19.07 4.13 -1.48
N ARG A 252 18.94 3.74 -2.75
CA ARG A 252 17.69 3.23 -3.32
C ARG A 252 17.91 2.02 -4.21
N GLY A 253 16.99 1.08 -4.14
CA GLY A 253 16.92 -0.02 -5.09
C GLY A 253 16.21 0.44 -6.36
N ILE A 254 16.97 0.81 -7.40
CA ILE A 254 16.40 1.19 -8.71
C ILE A 254 15.90 -0.07 -9.40
N CYS A 255 14.62 -0.07 -9.78
CA CYS A 255 13.96 -1.21 -10.40
C CYS A 255 14.26 -1.28 -11.90
N HIS A 256 14.64 -2.46 -12.38
CA HIS A 256 14.60 -2.82 -13.78
C HIS A 256 13.24 -3.46 -14.08
N ILE A 257 12.51 -2.91 -15.05
CA ILE A 257 11.12 -3.28 -15.30
C ILE A 257 10.94 -3.57 -16.79
N GLU A 258 10.36 -4.72 -17.10
CA GLU A 258 9.95 -5.10 -18.45
C GLU A 258 8.47 -5.47 -18.45
N ASN A 259 7.67 -4.86 -19.30
CA ASN A 259 6.22 -5.10 -19.41
C ASN A 259 5.45 -4.96 -18.08
N GLY A 260 5.88 -4.04 -17.20
CA GLY A 260 5.28 -3.81 -15.88
C GLY A 260 5.77 -4.78 -14.79
N GLN A 261 6.65 -5.72 -15.13
CA GLN A 261 7.20 -6.72 -14.21
C GLN A 261 8.63 -6.38 -13.81
N LEU A 262 8.94 -6.62 -12.55
CA LEU A 262 10.28 -6.47 -12.01
C LEU A 262 11.18 -7.58 -12.56
N THR A 263 12.29 -7.21 -13.18
CA THR A 263 13.33 -8.14 -13.66
C THR A 263 14.59 -8.10 -12.83
N GLY A 264 14.76 -7.08 -11.99
CA GLY A 264 15.88 -6.93 -11.08
C GLY A 264 15.85 -5.60 -10.36
N VAL A 265 16.70 -5.47 -9.34
CA VAL A 265 16.87 -4.25 -8.56
C VAL A 265 18.36 -3.94 -8.48
N ALA A 266 18.73 -2.72 -8.88
CA ALA A 266 20.09 -2.21 -8.72
C ALA A 266 20.17 -1.34 -7.47
N GLU A 267 20.86 -1.81 -6.43
CA GLU A 267 21.11 -0.98 -5.25
C GLU A 267 22.08 0.13 -5.61
N THR A 268 21.62 1.38 -5.52
CA THR A 268 22.37 2.58 -5.89
C THR A 268 22.56 3.44 -4.66
N HIS A 269 23.81 3.71 -4.34
CA HIS A 269 24.22 4.45 -3.15
C HIS A 269 24.54 5.91 -3.48
N ASN A 270 24.65 6.74 -2.43
CA ASN A 270 25.09 8.14 -2.56
C ASN A 270 24.29 8.93 -3.60
N ILE A 271 22.98 8.74 -3.61
CA ILE A 271 22.07 9.51 -4.47
C ILE A 271 21.76 10.84 -3.77
N TYR A 272 22.07 11.93 -4.45
CA TYR A 272 21.83 13.28 -3.98
C TYR A 272 20.71 13.95 -4.80
N LYS A 273 19.86 14.69 -4.13
CA LYS A 273 18.93 15.62 -4.78
C LYS A 273 19.72 16.81 -5.32
N THR A 274 19.42 17.24 -6.54
CA THR A 274 20.01 18.40 -7.18
C THR A 274 18.93 19.39 -7.59
N GLU A 275 19.31 20.63 -7.98
CA GLU A 275 18.36 21.61 -8.49
C GLU A 275 17.57 21.13 -9.72
N THR A 276 18.15 20.22 -10.51
CA THR A 276 17.58 19.73 -11.77
C THR A 276 17.15 18.28 -11.74
N GLY A 277 17.25 17.58 -10.59
CA GLY A 277 16.89 16.18 -10.49
C GLY A 277 17.65 15.40 -9.43
N ALA A 278 18.30 14.31 -9.81
CA ALA A 278 19.08 13.44 -8.94
C ALA A 278 20.38 13.01 -9.59
N GLU A 279 21.40 12.82 -8.77
CA GLU A 279 22.70 12.27 -9.21
C GLU A 279 23.25 11.25 -8.20
N GLU A 280 23.82 10.17 -8.72
CA GLU A 280 24.71 9.28 -7.95
C GLU A 280 26.11 9.87 -7.94
N ARG A 281 26.74 9.97 -6.77
CA ARG A 281 28.15 10.32 -6.63
C ARG A 281 28.96 9.10 -6.24
N LYS A 282 29.85 8.67 -7.13
CA LYS A 282 30.65 7.47 -6.95
C LYS A 282 31.93 7.77 -6.13
N GLU A 283 32.49 6.73 -5.53
CA GLU A 283 33.69 6.83 -4.70
C GLU A 283 34.93 7.32 -5.50
N ASP A 284 34.96 7.10 -6.81
CA ASP A 284 36.03 7.58 -7.71
C ASP A 284 35.93 9.07 -8.06
N GLY A 285 34.93 9.78 -7.50
CA GLY A 285 34.65 11.19 -7.72
C GLY A 285 33.84 11.50 -8.98
N THR A 286 33.40 10.50 -9.73
CA THR A 286 32.49 10.70 -10.87
C THR A 286 31.04 10.81 -10.41
N SER A 287 30.21 11.53 -11.18
CA SER A 287 28.76 11.62 -10.94
C SER A 287 28.00 11.09 -12.15
N GLN A 288 26.87 10.45 -11.87
CA GLN A 288 25.92 10.00 -12.89
C GLN A 288 24.55 10.60 -12.62
N VAL A 289 23.99 11.32 -13.61
CA VAL A 289 22.61 11.81 -13.53
C VAL A 289 21.63 10.63 -13.57
N LEU A 290 20.67 10.64 -12.67
CA LEU A 290 19.64 9.62 -12.56
C LEU A 290 18.29 10.19 -13.03
N ASP A 291 17.50 9.37 -13.71
CA ASP A 291 16.12 9.73 -14.06
C ASP A 291 15.24 9.69 -12.80
N THR A 292 14.73 10.84 -12.41
CA THR A 292 13.83 10.97 -11.26
C THR A 292 12.50 10.25 -11.43
N LYS A 293 12.16 9.81 -12.64
CA LYS A 293 10.98 8.99 -12.94
C LYS A 293 11.24 7.49 -12.81
N SER A 294 12.50 7.07 -12.68
CA SER A 294 12.84 5.68 -12.40
C SER A 294 12.09 5.20 -11.16
N LEU A 295 11.55 4.00 -11.21
CA LEU A 295 10.86 3.42 -10.05
C LEU A 295 11.88 2.79 -9.11
N VAL A 296 11.66 2.98 -7.82
CA VAL A 296 12.47 2.43 -6.74
C VAL A 296 11.62 1.63 -5.76
N SER A 297 12.22 0.60 -5.20
CA SER A 297 11.62 -0.18 -4.11
C SER A 297 11.83 0.54 -2.78
N MET A 298 10.73 0.74 -2.05
CA MET A 298 10.73 1.24 -0.68
C MET A 298 10.26 0.17 0.31
N ASN A 299 10.44 -1.10 -0.05
CA ASN A 299 10.13 -2.27 0.77
C ASN A 299 8.62 -2.46 1.10
N MET A 300 7.74 -1.99 0.22
CA MET A 300 6.31 -2.25 0.29
C MET A 300 5.94 -3.36 -0.69
N TRP A 301 5.60 -4.54 -0.15
CA TRP A 301 5.36 -5.76 -0.92
C TRP A 301 3.96 -6.29 -0.68
N GLY A 302 3.26 -6.75 -1.72
CA GLY A 302 2.03 -7.53 -1.63
C GLY A 302 2.33 -9.01 -1.85
N LEU A 303 2.00 -9.83 -0.87
CA LEU A 303 2.37 -11.24 -0.77
C LEU A 303 1.15 -12.10 -0.47
N THR A 304 1.25 -13.40 -0.71
CA THR A 304 0.20 -14.38 -0.42
C THR A 304 0.65 -15.38 0.64
N PRO A 305 -0.25 -16.10 1.31
CA PRO A 305 0.11 -17.14 2.27
C PRO A 305 1.06 -18.21 1.69
N ALA A 306 0.93 -18.53 0.39
CA ALA A 306 1.82 -19.46 -0.31
C ALA A 306 3.29 -19.01 -0.31
N PHE A 307 3.55 -17.71 -0.25
CA PHE A 307 4.90 -17.17 -0.15
C PHE A 307 5.58 -17.56 1.17
N MET A 308 4.83 -17.75 2.26
CA MET A 308 5.38 -18.10 3.59
C MET A 308 6.12 -19.45 3.58
N GLU A 309 5.65 -20.43 2.79
CA GLU A 309 6.35 -21.72 2.65
C GLU A 309 7.71 -21.54 1.97
N THR A 310 7.73 -20.70 0.94
CA THR A 310 8.98 -20.37 0.22
C THR A 310 9.93 -19.57 1.11
N LEU A 311 9.39 -18.67 1.93
CA LEU A 311 10.16 -17.87 2.87
C LEU A 311 10.82 -18.77 3.95
N GLU A 312 10.08 -19.75 4.50
CA GLU A 312 10.62 -20.70 5.47
C GLU A 312 11.70 -21.60 4.85
N ALA A 313 11.45 -22.14 3.65
CA ALA A 313 12.44 -22.96 2.96
C ALA A 313 13.73 -22.17 2.66
N GLY A 314 13.58 -20.92 2.16
CA GLY A 314 14.72 -20.04 1.92
C GLY A 314 15.49 -19.65 3.18
N PHE A 315 14.82 -19.55 4.34
CA PHE A 315 15.48 -19.29 5.60
C PHE A 315 16.35 -20.49 6.05
N LYS A 316 15.85 -21.73 5.86
CA LYS A 316 16.64 -22.94 6.12
C LYS A 316 17.87 -23.01 5.22
N GLU A 317 17.74 -22.70 3.93
CA GLU A 317 18.86 -22.62 2.98
C GLU A 317 19.87 -21.54 3.40
N PHE A 318 19.37 -20.36 3.81
CA PHE A 318 20.22 -19.28 4.29
C PHE A 318 21.04 -19.71 5.53
N LEU A 319 20.39 -20.34 6.51
CA LEU A 319 21.07 -20.82 7.71
C LEU A 319 22.12 -21.91 7.42
N ALA A 320 21.84 -22.81 6.46
CA ALA A 320 22.79 -23.81 6.01
C ALA A 320 24.04 -23.21 5.32
N GLY A 321 23.92 -21.99 4.79
CA GLY A 321 25.02 -21.23 4.18
C GLY A 321 25.74 -20.26 5.13
N ILE A 322 25.42 -20.27 6.43
CA ILE A 322 26.11 -19.46 7.44
C ILE A 322 27.45 -20.11 7.78
N GLU A 323 28.54 -19.36 7.61
CA GLU A 323 29.88 -19.80 7.98
C GLU A 323 30.26 -19.37 9.41
N PRO A 324 31.21 -20.09 10.09
CA PRO A 324 31.74 -19.66 11.37
C PRO A 324 32.27 -18.22 11.29
N GLY A 325 31.69 -17.30 12.10
CA GLY A 325 32.05 -15.88 12.10
C GLY A 325 31.08 -14.97 11.34
N ASP A 326 30.11 -15.49 10.62
CA ASP A 326 29.04 -14.72 9.93
C ASP A 326 27.99 -14.19 10.94
N ILE A 327 28.41 -13.41 11.91
CA ILE A 327 27.53 -12.88 12.98
C ILE A 327 26.65 -11.69 12.52
N LYS A 328 26.85 -11.16 11.30
CA LYS A 328 26.13 -9.98 10.78
C LYS A 328 25.27 -10.24 9.53
N LYS A 329 25.39 -11.42 8.91
CA LYS A 329 24.68 -11.76 7.68
C LYS A 329 23.16 -11.77 7.92
N GLU A 330 22.39 -11.23 7.00
CA GLU A 330 20.94 -11.09 7.12
C GLU A 330 20.21 -11.84 6.01
N TYR A 331 19.07 -12.41 6.33
CA TYR A 331 18.11 -12.98 5.40
C TYR A 331 17.13 -11.89 5.00
N LEU A 332 17.38 -11.26 3.87
CA LEU A 332 16.62 -10.11 3.39
C LEU A 332 15.48 -10.53 2.45
N LEU A 333 14.28 -9.98 2.68
CA LEU A 333 13.11 -10.24 1.85
C LEU A 333 13.35 -9.87 0.36
N PRO A 334 13.91 -8.70 0.01
CA PRO A 334 14.19 -8.36 -1.39
C PRO A 334 15.16 -9.34 -2.09
N GLU A 335 16.16 -9.85 -1.38
CA GLU A 335 17.12 -10.82 -1.94
C GLU A 335 16.46 -12.17 -2.25
N LEU A 336 15.53 -12.63 -1.40
CA LEU A 336 14.75 -13.82 -1.69
C LEU A 336 13.87 -13.62 -2.92
N VAL A 337 13.17 -12.48 -2.99
CA VAL A 337 12.31 -12.15 -4.14
C VAL A 337 13.12 -12.12 -5.42
N ASP A 338 14.30 -11.48 -5.42
CA ASP A 338 15.19 -11.46 -6.59
C ASP A 338 15.59 -12.88 -7.03
N ARG A 339 16.00 -13.75 -6.10
CA ARG A 339 16.33 -15.15 -6.42
C ARG A 339 15.13 -15.91 -7.02
N LEU A 340 13.93 -15.63 -6.57
CA LEU A 340 12.71 -16.25 -7.11
C LEU A 340 12.40 -15.75 -8.53
N ILE A 341 12.63 -14.47 -8.82
CA ILE A 341 12.53 -13.90 -10.17
C ILE A 341 13.56 -14.59 -11.10
N GLN A 342 14.82 -14.60 -10.71
CA GLN A 342 15.92 -15.16 -11.51
C GLN A 342 15.73 -16.66 -11.80
N SER A 343 15.10 -17.40 -10.87
CA SER A 343 14.78 -18.81 -11.05
C SER A 343 13.44 -19.08 -11.77
N GLY A 344 12.69 -18.04 -12.16
CA GLY A 344 11.39 -18.16 -12.81
C GLY A 344 10.26 -18.67 -11.91
N ARG A 345 10.47 -18.71 -10.57
CA ARG A 345 9.51 -19.19 -9.57
C ARG A 345 8.54 -18.11 -9.10
N ALA A 346 8.86 -16.86 -9.32
CA ALA A 346 7.97 -15.75 -9.03
C ALA A 346 7.87 -14.77 -10.19
N GLN A 347 6.73 -14.12 -10.28
CA GLN A 347 6.48 -12.93 -11.08
C GLN A 347 6.14 -11.78 -10.13
N VAL A 348 6.76 -10.63 -10.34
CA VAL A 348 6.53 -9.44 -9.51
C VAL A 348 6.03 -8.30 -10.36
N ASP A 349 4.79 -7.90 -10.15
CA ASP A 349 4.21 -6.74 -10.81
C ASP A 349 4.56 -5.46 -10.04
N VAL A 350 5.10 -4.46 -10.77
CA VAL A 350 5.47 -3.17 -10.17
C VAL A 350 4.31 -2.20 -10.30
N LEU A 351 3.74 -1.83 -9.16
CA LEU A 351 2.62 -0.91 -9.08
C LEU A 351 3.15 0.51 -8.87
N GLU A 352 3.31 1.26 -9.96
CA GLU A 352 3.78 2.65 -9.87
C GLU A 352 2.82 3.49 -9.03
N THR A 353 3.35 4.22 -8.04
CA THR A 353 2.63 5.25 -7.28
C THR A 353 3.24 6.63 -7.50
N LYS A 354 2.39 7.65 -7.39
CA LYS A 354 2.81 9.07 -7.41
C LYS A 354 2.98 9.64 -6.03
N ASP A 355 2.69 8.84 -5.00
CA ASP A 355 2.84 9.26 -3.62
C ASP A 355 4.27 9.70 -3.30
N GLU A 356 4.40 10.62 -2.37
CA GLU A 356 5.66 10.96 -1.74
C GLU A 356 5.96 9.92 -0.66
N TRP A 357 7.19 9.45 -0.63
CA TRP A 357 7.71 8.62 0.44
C TRP A 357 8.62 9.45 1.33
N PHE A 358 8.46 9.32 2.62
CA PHE A 358 9.40 9.83 3.60
C PHE A 358 9.42 8.95 4.85
N GLY A 359 10.51 9.01 5.61
CA GLY A 359 10.68 8.19 6.80
C GLY A 359 11.64 8.85 7.79
N VAL A 360 11.66 8.34 9.00
CA VAL A 360 12.59 8.78 10.04
C VAL A 360 13.76 7.82 10.08
N THR A 361 14.90 8.18 9.50
CA THR A 361 16.14 7.38 9.57
C THR A 361 17.06 7.91 10.66
N TYR A 362 17.18 9.21 10.74
CA TYR A 362 17.98 9.94 11.72
C TYR A 362 17.08 10.80 12.60
N GLN A 363 17.59 11.28 13.73
CA GLN A 363 16.84 12.16 14.63
C GLN A 363 16.50 13.50 13.96
N GLU A 364 17.36 13.95 13.07
CA GLU A 364 17.21 15.18 12.28
C GLU A 364 16.03 15.12 11.30
N ASP A 365 15.70 13.94 10.80
CA ASP A 365 14.56 13.74 9.89
C ASP A 365 13.22 14.04 10.55
N LYS A 366 13.14 13.97 11.89
CA LYS A 366 11.89 14.10 12.64
C LYS A 366 11.19 15.44 12.36
N GLU A 367 11.92 16.54 12.34
CA GLU A 367 11.33 17.87 12.08
C GLU A 367 10.76 17.97 10.66
N THR A 368 11.46 17.40 9.68
CA THR A 368 11.02 17.34 8.28
C THR A 368 9.75 16.50 8.14
N VAL A 369 9.72 15.33 8.79
CA VAL A 369 8.55 14.43 8.79
C VAL A 369 7.35 15.09 9.50
N MET A 370 7.57 15.75 10.63
CA MET A 370 6.51 16.50 11.32
C MET A 370 5.95 17.64 10.45
N ALA A 371 6.82 18.34 9.70
CA ALA A 371 6.39 19.38 8.77
C ALA A 371 5.59 18.80 7.60
N ALA A 372 5.99 17.64 7.07
CA ALA A 372 5.26 16.95 6.01
C ALA A 372 3.85 16.54 6.47
N PHE A 373 3.69 15.91 7.64
CA PHE A 373 2.36 15.56 8.16
C PHE A 373 1.49 16.78 8.47
N ARG A 374 2.07 17.88 8.94
CA ARG A 374 1.34 19.14 9.12
C ARG A 374 0.82 19.66 7.77
N ALA A 375 1.65 19.65 6.74
CA ALA A 375 1.25 20.07 5.40
C ALA A 375 0.14 19.17 4.82
N LEU A 376 0.20 17.86 5.06
CA LEU A 376 -0.86 16.93 4.66
C LEU A 376 -2.18 17.19 5.40
N THR A 377 -2.12 17.56 6.68
CA THR A 377 -3.31 17.96 7.47
C THR A 377 -3.87 19.29 6.96
N GLU A 378 -3.01 20.29 6.71
CA GLU A 378 -3.42 21.59 6.15
C GLU A 378 -4.02 21.47 4.73
N ALA A 379 -3.62 20.45 3.98
CA ALA A 379 -4.17 20.11 2.65
C ALA A 379 -5.42 19.23 2.69
N ASP A 380 -6.01 19.00 3.87
CA ASP A 380 -7.18 18.13 4.09
C ASP A 380 -6.99 16.67 3.61
N VAL A 381 -5.74 16.18 3.49
CA VAL A 381 -5.45 14.77 3.20
C VAL A 381 -5.75 13.91 4.43
N TYR A 382 -5.43 14.43 5.61
CA TYR A 382 -5.78 13.83 6.90
C TYR A 382 -6.56 14.81 7.77
N PRO A 383 -7.47 14.33 8.63
CA PRO A 383 -8.11 15.17 9.62
C PRO A 383 -7.12 15.64 10.70
N ASP A 384 -7.44 16.72 11.40
CA ASP A 384 -6.73 17.13 12.62
C ASP A 384 -7.09 16.15 13.75
N GLY A 385 -6.27 15.12 13.92
CA GLY A 385 -6.53 13.97 14.80
C GLY A 385 -7.12 12.77 14.04
N LEU A 386 -6.31 11.72 13.85
CA LEU A 386 -6.69 10.56 13.03
C LEU A 386 -7.82 9.71 13.65
N TYR A 387 -8.02 9.79 14.97
CA TYR A 387 -8.89 8.90 15.75
C TYR A 387 -9.92 9.67 16.61
N GLU A 388 -10.10 10.96 16.37
CA GLU A 388 -11.08 11.80 17.06
C GLU A 388 -12.47 11.75 16.41
#